data_30e1fd4168b0c0582e7fcccb8d4fd70a
#
_entry.id   30e1fd4168b0c0582e7fcccb8d4fd70a
#
_cell.length_a   1.000
_cell.length_b   1.000
_cell.length_c   1.000
_cell.angle_alpha   90.00
_cell.angle_beta   90.00
_cell.angle_gamma   90.00
#
_symmetry.space_group_name_H-M   'P 1'
#
loop_
_entity.id
_entity.type
_entity.pdbx_description
1 polymer ?
#
loop_
_entity_poly.entity_id
_entity_poly.type
_entity_poly.pdbx_seq_one_letter_code
_entity_poly.pdbx_strand_id
1 'polypeptide(L)'
;MHIVSNVEGVIDEKYDAVDALKAGFPAGTVSGAPKIRAMQIIEELENLNRSFYAGCMGYFDSNGDMDTCISLRSGLVKNGKLFIQAGGGVVYDSNPEDEYQETINKAGALMAAAEDSYKYNSWYF
;
A
#
# COMPACT_ATOMS: atom_id res chain seq x y z
N MET A 1 -13.19 6.03 -10.68
CA MET A 1 -13.83 4.70 -10.83
C MET A 1 -12.73 3.69 -11.09
N HIS A 2 -12.71 2.54 -10.39
CA HIS A 2 -11.73 1.48 -10.62
C HIS A 2 -12.38 0.32 -11.37
N ILE A 3 -11.63 -0.27 -12.30
CA ILE A 3 -12.03 -1.54 -12.92
C ILE A 3 -11.61 -2.65 -11.96
N VAL A 4 -12.56 -3.47 -11.55
CA VAL A 4 -12.32 -4.60 -10.65
C VAL A 4 -12.44 -5.90 -11.44
N SER A 5 -11.46 -6.79 -11.26
CA SER A 5 -11.47 -8.13 -11.83
C SER A 5 -11.26 -9.15 -10.72
N ASN A 6 -11.92 -10.29 -10.83
CA ASN A 6 -11.67 -11.44 -9.98
C ASN A 6 -10.90 -12.50 -10.77
N VAL A 7 -9.83 -13.02 -10.18
CA VAL A 7 -9.02 -14.10 -10.77
C VAL A 7 -8.93 -15.22 -9.75
N GLU A 8 -9.35 -16.39 -10.13
CA GLU A 8 -9.37 -17.59 -9.29
C GLU A 8 -8.40 -18.64 -9.83
N GLY A 9 -7.83 -19.42 -8.93
CA GLY A 9 -6.96 -20.52 -9.26
C GLY A 9 -6.87 -21.53 -8.11
N VAL A 10 -6.39 -22.70 -8.42
CA VAL A 10 -6.14 -23.76 -7.42
C VAL A 10 -4.67 -23.77 -7.09
N ILE A 11 -4.34 -23.66 -5.79
CA ILE A 11 -2.96 -23.81 -5.32
C ILE A 11 -2.58 -25.30 -5.30
N ASP A 12 -1.35 -25.62 -5.71
CA ASP A 12 -0.81 -26.96 -5.63
C ASP A 12 -0.62 -27.37 -4.14
N GLU A 13 -1.04 -28.59 -3.77
CA GLU A 13 -1.04 -29.10 -2.38
C GLU A 13 0.30 -29.00 -1.65
N LYS A 14 1.41 -28.85 -2.37
CA LYS A 14 2.75 -28.68 -1.78
C LYS A 14 3.04 -27.27 -1.27
N TYR A 15 2.16 -26.30 -1.56
CA TYR A 15 2.30 -24.90 -1.14
C TYR A 15 1.19 -24.52 -0.15
N ASP A 16 1.53 -23.63 0.76
CA ASP A 16 0.60 -23.06 1.72
C ASP A 16 0.26 -21.59 1.41
N ALA A 17 -0.56 -20.98 2.25
CA ALA A 17 -0.97 -19.59 2.11
C ALA A 17 0.23 -18.61 2.18
N VAL A 18 1.27 -18.94 2.96
CA VAL A 18 2.48 -18.10 3.05
C VAL A 18 3.28 -18.16 1.76
N ASP A 19 3.35 -19.33 1.11
CA ASP A 19 4.01 -19.48 -0.19
C ASP A 19 3.26 -18.74 -1.28
N ALA A 20 1.92 -18.77 -1.24
CA ALA A 20 1.07 -17.98 -2.14
C ALA A 20 1.31 -16.47 -1.97
N LEU A 21 1.39 -16.00 -0.72
CA LEU A 21 1.70 -14.60 -0.43
C LEU A 21 3.08 -14.21 -0.97
N LYS A 22 4.11 -15.03 -0.72
CA LYS A 22 5.48 -14.78 -1.22
C LYS A 22 5.54 -14.70 -2.74
N ALA A 23 4.78 -15.53 -3.44
CA ALA A 23 4.74 -15.54 -4.90
C ALA A 23 4.13 -14.24 -5.48
N GLY A 24 3.17 -13.65 -4.79
CA GLY A 24 2.49 -12.41 -5.22
C GLY A 24 3.14 -11.12 -4.74
N PHE A 25 3.84 -11.16 -3.61
CA PHE A 25 4.39 -9.97 -2.92
C PHE A 25 5.72 -9.48 -3.51
N PRO A 26 5.97 -8.16 -3.52
CA PRO A 26 4.99 -7.08 -3.32
C PRO A 26 4.02 -6.96 -4.50
N ALA A 27 2.83 -6.38 -4.24
CA ALA A 27 1.83 -6.19 -5.29
C ALA A 27 2.36 -5.34 -6.45
N GLY A 28 2.08 -5.75 -7.68
CA GLY A 28 2.57 -5.07 -8.89
C GLY A 28 2.15 -3.61 -8.99
N THR A 29 0.97 -3.27 -8.47
CA THR A 29 0.43 -1.89 -8.44
C THR A 29 1.26 -0.92 -7.62
N VAL A 30 2.08 -1.41 -6.68
CA VAL A 30 2.94 -0.59 -5.82
C VAL A 30 4.42 -0.79 -6.07
N SER A 31 4.79 -1.81 -6.83
CA SER A 31 6.18 -2.05 -7.25
C SER A 31 6.43 -1.65 -8.70
N GLY A 32 5.52 -1.98 -9.60
CA GLY A 32 5.68 -1.79 -11.03
C GLY A 32 6.07 -3.06 -11.78
N ALA A 33 6.23 -2.94 -13.09
CA ALA A 33 6.59 -4.05 -13.98
C ALA A 33 7.64 -3.60 -15.01
N PRO A 34 8.65 -4.44 -15.32
CA PRO A 34 9.00 -5.72 -14.70
C PRO A 34 9.39 -5.57 -13.23
N LYS A 35 8.85 -6.41 -12.35
CA LYS A 35 8.89 -6.22 -10.88
C LYS A 35 10.29 -5.95 -10.33
N ILE A 36 11.26 -6.77 -10.67
CA ILE A 36 12.63 -6.67 -10.14
C ILE A 36 13.27 -5.32 -10.53
N ARG A 37 13.18 -4.95 -11.82
CA ARG A 37 13.75 -3.67 -12.28
C ARG A 37 13.03 -2.46 -11.68
N ALA A 38 11.71 -2.52 -11.57
CA ALA A 38 10.93 -1.48 -10.92
C ALA A 38 11.33 -1.27 -9.46
N MET A 39 11.52 -2.35 -8.70
CA MET A 39 11.99 -2.28 -7.32
C MET A 39 13.42 -1.70 -7.21
N GLN A 40 14.32 -2.04 -8.13
CA GLN A 40 15.66 -1.44 -8.20
C GLN A 40 15.59 0.08 -8.43
N ILE A 41 14.72 0.52 -9.36
CA ILE A 41 14.53 1.95 -9.65
C ILE A 41 13.97 2.68 -8.41
N ILE A 42 13.02 2.07 -7.71
CA ILE A 42 12.48 2.62 -6.47
C ILE A 42 13.59 2.83 -5.45
N GLU A 43 14.45 1.82 -5.25
CA GLU A 43 15.59 1.91 -4.31
C GLU A 43 16.63 2.96 -4.75
N GLU A 44 16.85 3.11 -6.07
CA GLU A 44 17.76 4.11 -6.62
C GLU A 44 17.26 5.56 -6.43
N LEU A 45 15.94 5.78 -6.50
CA LEU A 45 15.34 7.11 -6.57
C LEU A 45 14.70 7.58 -5.27
N GLU A 46 14.14 6.69 -4.47
CA GLU A 46 13.50 7.06 -3.20
C GLU A 46 14.56 7.22 -2.10
N ASN A 47 14.58 8.40 -1.47
CA ASN A 47 15.52 8.69 -0.37
C ASN A 47 15.05 8.19 1.00
N LEU A 48 13.90 7.53 1.05
CA LEU A 48 13.25 7.06 2.28
C LEU A 48 12.80 5.62 2.15
N ASN A 49 13.00 4.83 3.21
CA ASN A 49 12.43 3.51 3.29
C ASN A 49 10.91 3.59 3.40
N ARG A 50 10.19 2.80 2.61
CA ARG A 50 8.72 2.76 2.60
C ARG A 50 8.12 2.22 3.89
N SER A 51 8.89 1.48 4.70
CA SER A 51 8.42 0.85 5.93
C SER A 51 7.17 -0.01 5.66
N PHE A 52 6.04 0.27 6.31
CA PHE A 52 4.78 -0.44 6.09
C PHE A 52 4.05 -0.02 4.80
N TYR A 53 4.38 1.16 4.24
CA TYR A 53 3.74 1.64 3.01
C TYR A 53 4.04 0.71 1.84
N ALA A 54 3.02 0.38 1.05
CA ALA A 54 3.10 -0.54 -0.07
C ALA A 54 3.43 -2.02 0.32
N GLY A 55 3.45 -2.33 1.60
CA GLY A 55 3.47 -3.69 2.12
C GLY A 55 2.10 -4.36 2.03
N CYS A 56 1.89 -5.37 2.84
CA CYS A 56 0.56 -5.96 3.00
C CYS A 56 0.13 -5.98 4.46
N MET A 57 -1.17 -5.93 4.66
CA MET A 57 -1.83 -6.17 5.94
C MET A 57 -2.87 -7.26 5.75
N GLY A 58 -3.05 -8.11 6.74
CA GLY A 58 -4.02 -9.16 6.63
C GLY A 58 -3.99 -10.11 7.83
N TYR A 59 -4.63 -11.25 7.66
CA TYR A 59 -4.69 -12.29 8.68
C TYR A 59 -4.54 -13.67 8.07
N PHE A 60 -4.11 -14.59 8.90
CA PHE A 60 -4.14 -16.02 8.68
C PHE A 60 -5.02 -16.61 9.78
N ASP A 61 -5.94 -17.48 9.43
CA ASP A 61 -6.79 -18.13 10.41
C ASP A 61 -6.34 -19.56 10.74
N SER A 62 -7.04 -20.18 11.70
CA SER A 62 -6.73 -21.55 12.16
C SER A 62 -7.05 -22.64 11.13
N ASN A 63 -7.81 -22.33 10.08
CA ASN A 63 -8.14 -23.26 9.00
C ASN A 63 -7.11 -23.20 7.87
N GLY A 64 -6.16 -22.26 7.94
CA GLY A 64 -5.16 -22.03 6.90
C GLY A 64 -5.59 -21.02 5.84
N ASP A 65 -6.75 -20.38 6.02
CA ASP A 65 -7.19 -19.32 5.14
C ASP A 65 -6.38 -18.03 5.37
N MET A 66 -6.25 -17.24 4.33
CA MET A 66 -5.55 -15.97 4.36
C MET A 66 -6.36 -14.91 3.61
N ASP A 67 -6.45 -13.72 4.19
CA ASP A 67 -6.92 -12.54 3.48
C ASP A 67 -5.96 -11.39 3.72
N THR A 68 -5.52 -10.74 2.63
CA THR A 68 -4.52 -9.68 2.68
C THR A 68 -4.89 -8.54 1.74
N CYS A 69 -4.55 -7.33 2.13
CA CYS A 69 -4.66 -6.15 1.28
C CYS A 69 -3.35 -5.37 1.23
N ILE A 70 -3.22 -4.51 0.21
CA ILE A 70 -2.06 -3.62 0.10
C ILE A 70 -2.16 -2.54 1.18
N SER A 71 -1.06 -2.30 1.90
CA SER A 71 -0.97 -1.23 2.90
C SER A 71 -0.87 0.15 2.23
N LEU A 72 -2.03 0.67 1.85
CA LEU A 72 -2.21 1.99 1.24
C LEU A 72 -3.22 2.80 2.03
N ARG A 73 -3.25 4.12 1.82
CA ARG A 73 -4.21 5.02 2.48
C ARG A 73 -4.19 4.90 4.01
N SER A 74 -3.01 4.62 4.54
CA SER A 74 -2.76 4.44 5.97
C SER A 74 -1.73 5.44 6.45
N GLY A 75 -1.81 5.80 7.73
CA GLY A 75 -0.84 6.68 8.39
C GLY A 75 -0.32 6.04 9.67
N LEU A 76 0.92 6.35 10.03
CA LEU A 76 1.54 5.93 11.28
C LEU A 76 1.53 7.08 12.27
N VAL A 77 0.85 6.88 13.41
CA VAL A 77 0.95 7.82 14.53
C VAL A 77 2.03 7.34 15.49
N LYS A 78 3.06 8.14 15.68
CA LYS A 78 4.17 7.83 16.57
C LYS A 78 4.74 9.10 17.21
N ASN A 79 4.89 9.09 18.53
CA ASN A 79 5.46 10.22 19.30
C ASN A 79 4.77 11.57 18.99
N GLY A 80 3.43 11.58 18.92
CA GLY A 80 2.65 12.79 18.65
C GLY A 80 2.75 13.31 17.21
N LYS A 81 3.31 12.53 16.29
CA LYS A 81 3.42 12.86 14.86
C LYS A 81 2.66 11.85 14.03
N LEU A 82 2.00 12.34 12.99
CA LEU A 82 1.38 11.52 11.96
C LEU A 82 2.32 11.47 10.74
N PHE A 83 2.69 10.28 10.32
CA PHE A 83 3.47 10.01 9.12
C PHE A 83 2.53 9.46 8.05
N ILE A 84 2.48 10.14 6.91
CA ILE A 84 1.68 9.75 5.76
C ILE A 84 2.63 9.55 4.59
N GLN A 85 2.44 8.46 3.84
CA GLN A 85 3.15 8.23 2.59
C GLN A 85 2.13 7.92 1.48
N ALA A 86 2.34 8.53 0.32
CA ALA A 86 1.53 8.31 -0.87
C ALA A 86 2.44 8.27 -2.10
N GLY A 87 2.00 7.60 -3.14
CA GLY A 87 2.70 7.52 -4.42
C GLY A 87 1.74 7.33 -5.58
N GLY A 88 2.22 7.59 -6.77
CA GLY A 88 1.54 7.39 -8.04
C GLY A 88 2.20 6.30 -8.90
N GLY A 89 1.46 5.75 -9.85
CA GLY A 89 2.01 4.90 -10.90
C GLY A 89 2.54 5.76 -12.03
N VAL A 90 3.80 5.62 -12.37
CA VAL A 90 4.44 6.36 -13.46
C VAL A 90 4.54 5.47 -14.69
N VAL A 91 4.06 5.96 -15.83
CA VAL A 91 4.15 5.32 -17.13
C VAL A 91 4.81 6.27 -18.13
N TYR A 92 5.07 5.76 -19.35
CA TYR A 92 5.79 6.53 -20.37
C TYR A 92 5.17 7.91 -20.68
N ASP A 93 3.84 7.98 -20.72
CA ASP A 93 3.09 9.20 -21.04
C ASP A 93 2.72 10.04 -19.81
N SER A 94 3.20 9.67 -18.61
CA SER A 94 2.92 10.42 -17.39
C SER A 94 3.52 11.81 -17.42
N ASN A 95 2.73 12.81 -17.03
CA ASN A 95 3.19 14.17 -16.78
C ASN A 95 3.66 14.26 -15.32
N PRO A 96 4.91 14.67 -15.03
CA PRO A 96 5.43 14.71 -13.66
C PRO A 96 4.61 15.57 -12.70
N GLU A 97 4.11 16.71 -13.15
CA GLU A 97 3.31 17.61 -12.30
C GLU A 97 1.95 17.01 -11.94
N ASP A 98 1.30 16.37 -12.91
CA ASP A 98 0.01 15.72 -12.69
C ASP A 98 0.15 14.53 -11.73
N GLU A 99 1.21 13.72 -11.88
CA GLU A 99 1.51 12.60 -10.98
C GLU A 99 1.85 13.10 -9.55
N TYR A 100 2.60 14.18 -9.43
CA TYR A 100 2.87 14.80 -8.14
C TYR A 100 1.57 15.29 -7.48
N GLN A 101 0.72 16.00 -8.22
CA GLN A 101 -0.56 16.45 -7.70
C GLN A 101 -1.46 15.28 -7.28
N GLU A 102 -1.43 14.18 -8.01
CA GLU A 102 -2.14 12.95 -7.63
C GLU A 102 -1.66 12.41 -6.28
N THR A 103 -0.35 12.44 -6.00
CA THR A 103 0.17 11.98 -4.70
C THR A 103 -0.33 12.86 -3.56
N ILE A 104 -0.37 14.18 -3.74
CA ILE A 104 -0.91 15.13 -2.75
C ILE A 104 -2.39 14.84 -2.50
N ASN A 105 -3.18 14.65 -3.56
CA ASN A 105 -4.60 14.32 -3.45
C ASN A 105 -4.84 13.00 -2.71
N LYS A 106 -4.01 11.99 -2.95
CA LYS A 106 -4.07 10.69 -2.25
C LYS A 106 -3.78 10.80 -0.74
N ALA A 107 -2.91 11.71 -0.34
CA ALA A 107 -2.63 11.99 1.08
C ALA A 107 -3.72 12.83 1.74
N GLY A 108 -4.46 13.61 0.98
CA GLY A 108 -5.38 14.65 1.47
C GLY A 108 -6.45 14.13 2.44
N ALA A 109 -7.02 12.95 2.22
CA ALA A 109 -8.04 12.39 3.10
C ALA A 109 -7.50 12.10 4.53
N LEU A 110 -6.27 11.58 4.63
CA LEU A 110 -5.61 11.32 5.92
C LEU A 110 -5.22 12.64 6.61
N MET A 111 -4.78 13.63 5.84
CA MET A 111 -4.47 14.96 6.38
C MET A 111 -5.72 15.62 6.95
N ALA A 112 -6.82 15.61 6.21
CA ALA A 112 -8.10 16.14 6.68
C ALA A 112 -8.62 15.41 7.93
N ALA A 113 -8.49 14.08 7.98
CA ALA A 113 -8.86 13.31 9.16
C ALA A 113 -7.99 13.66 10.38
N ALA A 114 -6.71 13.93 10.18
CA ALA A 114 -5.81 14.37 11.24
C ALA A 114 -6.16 15.76 11.76
N GLU A 115 -6.46 16.69 10.86
CA GLU A 115 -6.94 18.05 11.22
C GLU A 115 -8.25 18.00 12.00
N ASP A 116 -9.14 17.07 11.67
CA ASP A 116 -10.43 16.89 12.36
C ASP A 116 -10.34 16.07 13.66
N SER A 117 -9.20 15.48 13.96
CA SER A 117 -9.04 14.54 15.09
C SER A 117 -9.40 15.13 16.44
N TYR A 118 -9.21 16.44 16.64
CA TYR A 118 -9.60 17.14 17.88
C TYR A 118 -11.10 17.04 18.20
N LYS A 119 -11.95 16.86 17.20
CA LYS A 119 -13.41 16.71 17.37
C LYS A 119 -13.77 15.42 18.11
N TYR A 120 -12.87 14.45 18.15
CA TYR A 120 -13.05 13.13 18.74
C TYR A 120 -12.28 12.96 20.06
N ASN A 121 -11.68 14.02 20.58
CA ASN A 121 -10.83 14.01 21.78
C ASN A 121 -11.64 13.83 23.09
N SER A 122 -12.98 13.74 23.01
CA SER A 122 -13.86 13.58 24.17
C SER A 122 -14.28 12.13 24.46
N TRP A 123 -13.74 11.16 23.75
CA TRP A 123 -13.99 9.73 24.02
C TRP A 123 -12.96 9.22 25.03
N TYR A 124 -13.17 9.58 26.31
CA TYR A 124 -12.54 8.85 27.40
C TYR A 124 -13.36 7.57 27.62
N PHE A 125 -12.76 6.43 27.40
CA PHE A 125 -13.21 5.16 27.95
C PHE A 125 -12.67 4.97 29.34
#